data_faa0b6f5792d28b4ca14f144a61c38c6
#
_entry.id   faa0b6f5792d28b4ca14f144a61c38c6
#
_cell.length_a   1.000
_cell.length_b   1.000
_cell.length_c   1.000
_cell.angle_alpha   90.00
_cell.angle_beta   90.00
_cell.angle_gamma   90.00
#
_symmetry.space_group_name_H-M   'P 1'
#
loop_
_entity.id
_entity.type
_entity.pdbx_description
1 polymer ?
#
loop_
_entity_poly.entity_id
_entity_poly.type
_entity_poly.pdbx_seq_one_letter_code
_entity_poly.pdbx_strand_id
1 'polypeptide(L)'
;MQASHPLPRALARPCRLLACLAAAALLSACAGSSLPVSDMARPQAASAATRAAQQAALAQQPQDDAQAMEDAQRGLIASADALVVRNAQGRPIWGMQAYAFLQQDQAPDTVHPALWRQAQRNRVSGLFQVTDRLYQVRGLDLSNMSIIEGETGLIVVDPLMYTETAQAAMDLYYQHRPRKPVVAVIYSHSHVDHFGGVRGVVRQEEVDAGRVQVIAPAGFMAEAVGENEVYDLRFASAGRLDSEPHSAGCREHLTVIEGRVRVTSGDEDSLL
;
A
#
# COMPACT_ATOMS: atom_id res chain seq x y z
N MET A 1 4.63 -28.43 -92.75
CA MET A 1 4.37 -26.96 -92.76
C MET A 1 3.48 -26.68 -91.53
N GLN A 2 4.08 -26.29 -90.46
CA GLN A 2 3.37 -25.92 -89.21
C GLN A 2 3.54 -24.44 -89.06
N ALA A 3 2.44 -23.72 -89.00
CA ALA A 3 2.40 -22.28 -88.72
C ALA A 3 2.24 -22.09 -87.22
N SER A 4 3.17 -21.45 -86.61
CA SER A 4 3.15 -21.00 -85.20
C SER A 4 2.54 -19.62 -85.08
N HIS A 5 1.45 -19.50 -84.35
CA HIS A 5 0.85 -18.24 -83.94
C HIS A 5 1.48 -17.75 -82.67
N PRO A 6 1.79 -16.45 -82.55
CA PRO A 6 2.24 -15.86 -81.28
C PRO A 6 1.06 -15.48 -80.37
N LEU A 7 1.17 -15.80 -79.09
CA LEU A 7 0.27 -15.41 -78.03
C LEU A 7 0.43 -13.91 -77.66
N PRO A 8 -0.63 -13.21 -77.28
CA PRO A 8 -0.54 -11.80 -76.87
C PRO A 8 0.02 -11.67 -75.45
N ARG A 9 0.95 -10.72 -75.29
CA ARG A 9 1.53 -10.36 -74.01
C ARG A 9 0.50 -9.65 -73.14
N ALA A 10 0.24 -10.21 -71.93
CA ALA A 10 -0.69 -9.74 -70.94
C ALA A 10 -0.29 -8.38 -70.33
N LEU A 11 -1.22 -7.47 -70.40
CA LEU A 11 -1.29 -6.24 -69.58
C LEU A 11 -1.65 -6.60 -68.12
N ALA A 12 -0.64 -6.80 -67.27
CA ALA A 12 -0.90 -7.08 -65.84
C ALA A 12 0.18 -6.43 -64.94
N ARG A 13 0.21 -5.11 -64.91
CA ARG A 13 1.13 -4.41 -63.95
C ARG A 13 0.63 -3.17 -63.19
N PRO A 14 -0.60 -2.67 -63.25
CA PRO A 14 -0.98 -1.60 -62.30
C PRO A 14 -1.65 -2.10 -60.99
N CYS A 15 -2.17 -3.30 -60.92
CA CYS A 15 -2.96 -3.73 -59.75
C CYS A 15 -2.14 -4.06 -58.48
N ARG A 16 -0.87 -4.44 -58.63
CA ARG A 16 -0.01 -4.75 -57.45
C ARG A 16 0.53 -3.55 -56.73
N LEU A 17 0.75 -2.41 -57.40
CA LEU A 17 1.20 -1.18 -56.79
C LEU A 17 0.08 -0.47 -55.99
N LEU A 18 -1.17 -0.53 -56.46
CA LEU A 18 -2.32 0.00 -55.75
C LEU A 18 -2.64 -0.78 -54.46
N ALA A 19 -2.51 -2.12 -54.47
CA ALA A 19 -2.70 -2.95 -53.31
C ALA A 19 -1.62 -2.74 -52.23
N CYS A 20 -0.37 -2.50 -52.59
CA CYS A 20 0.70 -2.19 -51.64
C CYS A 20 0.56 -0.80 -51.02
N LEU A 21 0.07 0.17 -51.75
CA LEU A 21 -0.20 1.53 -51.23
C LEU A 21 -1.41 1.55 -50.29
N ALA A 22 -2.44 0.76 -50.55
CA ALA A 22 -3.59 0.61 -49.66
C ALA A 22 -3.24 -0.14 -48.35
N ALA A 23 -2.36 -1.15 -48.40
CA ALA A 23 -1.88 -1.86 -47.22
C ALA A 23 -0.96 -0.98 -46.34
N ALA A 24 -0.13 -0.13 -46.97
CA ALA A 24 0.70 0.82 -46.21
C ALA A 24 -0.13 1.93 -45.54
N ALA A 25 -1.22 2.39 -46.16
CA ALA A 25 -2.14 3.35 -45.55
C ALA A 25 -2.94 2.77 -44.39
N LEU A 26 -3.31 1.48 -44.43
CA LEU A 26 -4.00 0.79 -43.32
C LEU A 26 -3.07 0.52 -42.14
N LEU A 27 -1.78 0.28 -42.37
CA LEU A 27 -0.79 0.11 -41.29
C LEU A 27 -0.45 1.44 -40.61
N SER A 28 -0.54 2.58 -41.30
CA SER A 28 -0.35 3.92 -40.69
C SER A 28 -1.56 4.37 -39.86
N ALA A 29 -2.76 3.87 -40.09
CA ALA A 29 -3.95 4.20 -39.31
C ALA A 29 -3.99 3.49 -37.95
N CYS A 30 -3.19 2.42 -37.74
CA CYS A 30 -3.03 1.73 -36.44
C CYS A 30 -1.89 2.30 -35.59
N ALA A 31 -1.13 3.28 -36.07
CA ALA A 31 -0.27 4.09 -35.23
C ALA A 31 -1.17 5.12 -34.52
N GLY A 32 -2.03 4.63 -33.61
CA GLY A 32 -2.69 5.46 -32.63
C GLY A 32 -1.62 6.29 -31.96
N SER A 33 -1.78 7.61 -31.97
CA SER A 33 -0.97 8.55 -31.21
C SER A 33 -1.01 8.14 -29.74
N SER A 34 -0.13 7.20 -29.35
CA SER A 34 0.21 7.01 -27.96
C SER A 34 0.81 8.33 -27.52
N LEU A 35 0.05 9.12 -26.76
CA LEU A 35 0.60 10.26 -26.05
C LEU A 35 1.85 9.75 -25.32
N PRO A 36 2.99 10.43 -25.44
CA PRO A 36 4.19 10.02 -24.75
C PRO A 36 3.87 9.90 -23.26
N VAL A 37 4.18 8.76 -22.65
CA VAL A 37 3.93 8.45 -21.23
C VAL A 37 4.45 9.57 -20.32
N SER A 38 5.46 10.33 -20.76
CA SER A 38 5.97 11.51 -20.08
C SER A 38 4.94 12.63 -19.86
N ASP A 39 3.95 12.78 -20.75
CA ASP A 39 2.95 13.86 -20.61
C ASP A 39 1.79 13.47 -19.68
N MET A 40 1.52 12.18 -19.52
CA MET A 40 0.54 11.67 -18.54
C MET A 40 1.05 11.70 -17.09
N ALA A 41 2.37 11.75 -16.90
CA ALA A 41 3.00 11.76 -15.58
C ALA A 41 3.22 13.17 -15.02
N ARG A 42 2.96 14.23 -15.78
CA ARG A 42 3.14 15.62 -15.31
C ARG A 42 1.92 16.05 -14.48
N PRO A 43 2.14 16.60 -13.28
CA PRO A 43 1.06 17.22 -12.53
C PRO A 43 0.36 18.29 -13.37
N GLN A 44 -0.95 18.23 -13.48
CA GLN A 44 -1.75 19.21 -14.20
C GLN A 44 -2.48 20.11 -13.21
N ALA A 45 -2.63 21.38 -13.58
CA ALA A 45 -3.44 22.31 -12.82
C ALA A 45 -4.92 21.89 -12.87
N ALA A 46 -5.65 22.17 -11.80
CA ALA A 46 -7.09 21.92 -11.74
C ALA A 46 -7.81 22.67 -12.89
N SER A 47 -8.79 22.02 -13.52
CA SER A 47 -9.68 22.67 -14.47
C SER A 47 -10.55 23.75 -13.78
N ALA A 48 -11.14 24.65 -14.55
CA ALA A 48 -12.07 25.65 -14.01
C ALA A 48 -13.26 24.97 -13.30
N ALA A 49 -13.78 23.88 -13.85
CA ALA A 49 -14.87 23.10 -13.23
C ALA A 49 -14.43 22.45 -11.90
N THR A 50 -13.22 21.87 -11.87
CA THR A 50 -12.67 21.29 -10.62
C THR A 50 -12.50 22.37 -9.55
N ARG A 51 -11.91 23.53 -9.88
CA ARG A 51 -11.77 24.64 -8.92
C ARG A 51 -13.12 25.10 -8.37
N ALA A 52 -14.11 25.31 -9.26
CA ALA A 52 -15.44 25.72 -8.83
C ALA A 52 -16.10 24.70 -7.89
N ALA A 53 -15.96 23.40 -8.19
CA ALA A 53 -16.46 22.33 -7.33
C ALA A 53 -15.79 22.33 -5.94
N GLN A 54 -14.46 22.48 -5.89
CA GLN A 54 -13.72 22.53 -4.62
C GLN A 54 -14.06 23.78 -3.80
N GLN A 55 -14.23 24.95 -4.45
CA GLN A 55 -14.68 26.18 -3.77
C GLN A 55 -16.10 26.03 -3.22
N ALA A 56 -17.02 25.44 -3.97
CA ALA A 56 -18.37 25.16 -3.48
C ALA A 56 -18.35 24.17 -2.28
N ALA A 57 -17.52 23.13 -2.34
CA ALA A 57 -17.33 22.20 -1.24
C ALA A 57 -16.73 22.91 0.00
N LEU A 58 -15.75 23.79 -0.17
CA LEU A 58 -15.14 24.56 0.91
C LEU A 58 -16.17 25.45 1.61
N ALA A 59 -17.05 26.11 0.85
CA ALA A 59 -18.11 26.97 1.41
C ALA A 59 -19.14 26.19 2.27
N GLN A 60 -19.27 24.89 2.06
CA GLN A 60 -20.17 24.02 2.82
C GLN A 60 -19.50 23.37 4.05
N GLN A 61 -18.16 23.48 4.18
CA GLN A 61 -17.46 22.92 5.33
C GLN A 61 -17.67 23.75 6.60
N PRO A 62 -17.69 23.12 7.77
CA PRO A 62 -17.63 23.85 9.04
C PRO A 62 -16.44 24.80 9.07
N GLN A 63 -16.66 26.03 9.51
CA GLN A 63 -15.59 27.03 9.57
C GLN A 63 -14.65 26.81 10.77
N ASP A 64 -15.16 26.23 11.85
CA ASP A 64 -14.38 25.88 13.03
C ASP A 64 -14.24 24.37 13.14
N ASP A 65 -12.99 23.91 13.12
CA ASP A 65 -12.61 22.50 13.20
C ASP A 65 -11.51 22.28 14.27
N ALA A 66 -11.36 23.27 15.17
CA ALA A 66 -10.33 23.25 16.22
C ALA A 66 -10.48 22.00 17.11
N GLN A 67 -11.73 21.65 17.49
CA GLN A 67 -12.00 20.47 18.30
C GLN A 67 -11.50 19.18 17.66
N ALA A 68 -11.68 19.01 16.35
CA ALA A 68 -11.22 17.81 15.66
C ALA A 68 -9.69 17.70 15.61
N MET A 69 -8.97 18.83 15.56
CA MET A 69 -7.51 18.86 15.67
C MET A 69 -7.05 18.59 17.10
N GLU A 70 -7.71 19.14 18.10
CA GLU A 70 -7.46 18.80 19.51
C GLU A 70 -7.68 17.31 19.76
N ASP A 71 -8.75 16.73 19.22
CA ASP A 71 -9.04 15.29 19.33
C ASP A 71 -7.99 14.44 18.64
N ALA A 72 -7.46 14.86 17.48
CA ALA A 72 -6.37 14.18 16.80
C ALA A 72 -5.08 14.16 17.62
N GLN A 73 -4.83 15.16 18.45
CA GLN A 73 -3.66 15.27 19.32
C GLN A 73 -3.88 14.70 20.72
N ARG A 74 -5.11 14.35 21.06
CA ARG A 74 -5.45 13.90 22.42
C ARG A 74 -4.67 12.64 22.80
N GLY A 75 -4.02 12.71 23.96
CA GLY A 75 -3.22 11.61 24.50
C GLY A 75 -1.85 11.45 23.88
N LEU A 76 -1.39 12.34 23.00
CA LEU A 76 -0.04 12.28 22.42
C LEU A 76 1.03 12.36 23.53
N ILE A 77 1.82 11.31 23.65
CA ILE A 77 2.95 11.21 24.59
C ILE A 77 4.24 11.64 23.90
N ALA A 78 4.47 11.15 22.66
CA ALA A 78 5.68 11.42 21.90
C ALA A 78 5.38 11.48 20.41
N SER A 79 5.86 12.52 19.73
CA SER A 79 5.72 12.68 18.29
C SER A 79 6.71 11.79 17.54
N ALA A 80 6.28 11.25 16.40
CA ALA A 80 7.10 10.53 15.43
C ALA A 80 7.39 11.34 14.15
N ASP A 81 7.09 12.64 14.13
CA ASP A 81 7.24 13.49 12.92
C ASP A 81 8.64 13.49 12.32
N ALA A 82 9.68 13.40 13.16
CA ALA A 82 11.07 13.35 12.71
C ALA A 82 11.57 11.93 12.38
N LEU A 83 10.78 10.89 12.68
CA LEU A 83 11.20 9.52 12.50
C LEU A 83 11.19 9.15 11.01
N VAL A 84 12.30 8.54 10.56
CA VAL A 84 12.41 7.94 9.24
C VAL A 84 12.79 6.47 9.43
N VAL A 85 11.87 5.58 9.11
CA VAL A 85 12.09 4.13 9.16
C VAL A 85 12.80 3.70 7.89
N ARG A 86 13.86 2.90 8.04
CA ARG A 86 14.70 2.42 6.94
C ARG A 86 14.78 0.90 6.94
N ASN A 87 14.85 0.32 5.75
CA ASN A 87 15.13 -1.11 5.63
C ASN A 87 16.61 -1.44 5.87
N ALA A 88 16.95 -2.73 5.82
CA ALA A 88 18.33 -3.22 6.03
C ALA A 88 19.35 -2.64 5.04
N GLN A 89 18.91 -2.15 3.86
CA GLN A 89 19.78 -1.50 2.87
C GLN A 89 19.89 0.02 3.08
N GLY A 90 19.34 0.56 4.18
CA GLY A 90 19.36 1.97 4.51
C GLY A 90 18.36 2.84 3.71
N ARG A 91 17.51 2.24 2.86
CA ARG A 91 16.50 2.97 2.10
C ARG A 91 15.34 3.35 3.01
N PRO A 92 14.85 4.61 2.94
CA PRO A 92 13.65 5.00 3.67
C PRO A 92 12.44 4.23 3.11
N ILE A 93 11.67 3.62 4.01
CA ILE A 93 10.41 2.91 3.69
C ILE A 93 9.20 3.64 4.26
N TRP A 94 9.39 4.40 5.34
CA TRP A 94 8.35 5.22 5.93
C TRP A 94 8.91 6.48 6.59
N GLY A 95 8.13 7.57 6.58
CA GLY A 95 8.47 8.80 7.29
C GLY A 95 7.49 9.93 7.02
N MET A 96 7.09 10.62 8.07
CA MET A 96 6.11 11.72 7.99
C MET A 96 6.62 12.94 7.22
N GLN A 97 7.92 13.04 6.98
CA GLN A 97 8.51 14.09 6.14
C GLN A 97 7.99 14.07 4.70
N ALA A 98 7.62 12.90 4.16
CA ALA A 98 6.98 12.77 2.85
C ALA A 98 5.63 13.51 2.78
N TYR A 99 5.00 13.76 3.93
CA TYR A 99 3.71 14.42 4.08
C TYR A 99 3.84 15.88 4.57
N ALA A 100 5.05 16.47 4.50
CA ALA A 100 5.28 17.85 4.95
C ALA A 100 4.42 18.88 4.19
N PHE A 101 4.00 18.58 2.98
CA PHE A 101 3.09 19.42 2.19
C PHE A 101 1.74 19.65 2.88
N LEU A 102 1.30 18.76 3.78
CA LEU A 102 0.07 18.92 4.56
C LEU A 102 0.15 19.99 5.66
N GLN A 103 1.31 20.61 5.86
CA GLN A 103 1.46 21.78 6.76
C GLN A 103 0.89 23.08 6.16
N GLN A 104 0.53 23.07 4.87
CA GLN A 104 -0.11 24.23 4.24
C GLN A 104 -1.55 24.38 4.75
N ASP A 105 -1.96 25.61 5.05
CA ASP A 105 -3.29 25.88 5.59
C ASP A 105 -4.41 25.59 4.59
N GLN A 106 -4.13 25.80 3.31
CA GLN A 106 -5.14 25.66 2.24
C GLN A 106 -4.92 24.41 1.42
N ALA A 107 -6.03 23.74 1.10
CA ALA A 107 -6.03 22.65 0.15
C ALA A 107 -5.64 23.13 -1.25
N PRO A 108 -4.83 22.39 -2.01
CA PRO A 108 -4.65 22.64 -3.44
C PRO A 108 -5.99 22.54 -4.20
N ASP A 109 -6.15 23.31 -5.27
CA ASP A 109 -7.36 23.33 -6.11
C ASP A 109 -7.75 21.94 -6.66
N THR A 110 -6.82 20.97 -6.67
CA THR A 110 -7.02 19.60 -7.14
C THR A 110 -7.53 18.65 -6.05
N VAL A 111 -7.61 19.09 -4.79
CA VAL A 111 -7.94 18.24 -3.63
C VAL A 111 -9.22 18.73 -2.98
N HIS A 112 -10.10 17.80 -2.62
CA HIS A 112 -11.31 18.12 -1.87
C HIS A 112 -10.95 18.66 -0.47
N PRO A 113 -11.50 19.82 -0.03
CA PRO A 113 -11.08 20.47 1.21
C PRO A 113 -11.31 19.63 2.47
N ALA A 114 -12.35 18.80 2.50
CA ALA A 114 -12.56 17.88 3.64
C ALA A 114 -11.49 16.79 3.70
N LEU A 115 -11.07 16.26 2.54
CA LEU A 115 -9.97 15.29 2.47
C LEU A 115 -8.65 15.91 2.94
N TRP A 116 -8.38 17.15 2.55
CA TRP A 116 -7.19 17.88 3.00
C TRP A 116 -7.14 18.00 4.53
N ARG A 117 -8.23 18.48 5.14
CA ARG A 117 -8.32 18.57 6.61
C ARG A 117 -8.18 17.21 7.30
N GLN A 118 -8.79 16.17 6.73
CA GLN A 118 -8.64 14.82 7.28
C GLN A 118 -7.19 14.34 7.19
N ALA A 119 -6.52 14.59 6.07
CA ALA A 119 -5.10 14.25 5.90
C ALA A 119 -4.19 15.02 6.89
N GLN A 120 -4.49 16.30 7.16
CA GLN A 120 -3.78 17.09 8.17
C GLN A 120 -3.91 16.48 9.58
N ARG A 121 -5.10 15.98 9.96
CA ARG A 121 -5.31 15.28 11.23
C ARG A 121 -4.58 13.95 11.28
N ASN A 122 -4.64 13.18 10.20
CA ASN A 122 -3.94 11.88 10.10
C ASN A 122 -2.42 12.03 10.13
N ARG A 123 -1.90 13.23 9.82
CA ARG A 123 -0.48 13.53 9.93
C ARG A 123 0.02 13.59 11.38
N VAL A 124 -0.86 13.77 12.37
CA VAL A 124 -0.48 13.73 13.79
C VAL A 124 -0.03 12.32 14.14
N SER A 125 1.29 12.13 14.21
CA SER A 125 1.93 10.81 14.31
C SER A 125 2.70 10.65 15.62
N GLY A 126 2.75 9.43 16.15
CA GLY A 126 3.49 9.13 17.36
C GLY A 126 2.84 8.11 18.27
N LEU A 127 3.25 8.15 19.54
CA LEU A 127 2.70 7.33 20.63
C LEU A 127 1.61 8.09 21.36
N PHE A 128 0.44 7.49 21.48
CA PHE A 128 -0.72 8.03 22.17
C PHE A 128 -1.16 7.15 23.33
N GLN A 129 -1.54 7.75 24.45
CA GLN A 129 -2.30 7.09 25.50
C GLN A 129 -3.80 7.26 25.21
N VAL A 130 -4.50 6.15 24.98
CA VAL A 130 -5.95 6.14 24.70
C VAL A 130 -6.76 6.00 25.99
N THR A 131 -6.32 5.09 26.86
CA THR A 131 -6.83 4.90 28.23
C THR A 131 -5.65 4.56 29.15
N ASP A 132 -5.91 4.33 30.43
CA ASP A 132 -4.87 4.03 31.42
C ASP A 132 -3.93 2.88 31.01
N ARG A 133 -4.43 1.89 30.26
CA ARG A 133 -3.71 0.67 29.86
C ARG A 133 -3.70 0.42 28.37
N LEU A 134 -4.27 1.30 27.56
CA LEU A 134 -4.32 1.18 26.10
C LEU A 134 -3.53 2.32 25.48
N TYR A 135 -2.54 1.96 24.68
CA TYR A 135 -1.70 2.84 23.89
C TYR A 135 -1.88 2.56 22.41
N GLN A 136 -1.62 3.57 21.59
CA GLN A 136 -1.69 3.43 20.14
C GLN A 136 -0.52 4.15 19.49
N VAL A 137 0.16 3.48 18.57
CA VAL A 137 1.15 4.11 17.68
C VAL A 137 0.47 4.40 16.36
N ARG A 138 0.46 5.68 15.98
CA ARG A 138 -0.23 6.21 14.79
C ARG A 138 0.76 6.84 13.84
N GLY A 139 0.52 6.70 12.53
CA GLY A 139 1.28 7.39 11.49
C GLY A 139 2.68 6.81 11.21
N LEU A 140 3.02 5.65 11.75
CA LEU A 140 4.27 4.96 11.44
C LEU A 140 4.15 3.95 10.30
N ASP A 141 2.93 3.75 9.81
CA ASP A 141 2.58 2.87 8.69
C ASP A 141 1.17 3.24 8.18
N LEU A 142 0.60 2.46 7.28
CA LEU A 142 -0.77 2.63 6.79
C LEU A 142 -1.82 2.45 7.89
N SER A 143 -1.64 1.45 8.74
CA SER A 143 -2.51 1.17 9.88
C SER A 143 -1.95 1.75 11.19
N ASN A 144 -2.67 1.56 12.28
CA ASN A 144 -2.25 1.92 13.63
C ASN A 144 -2.06 0.67 14.46
N MET A 145 -0.97 0.62 15.23
CA MET A 145 -0.71 -0.45 16.19
C MET A 145 -1.31 -0.08 17.53
N SER A 146 -2.12 -0.96 18.12
CA SER A 146 -2.62 -0.80 19.49
C SER A 146 -1.89 -1.73 20.45
N ILE A 147 -1.53 -1.21 21.63
CA ILE A 147 -0.76 -1.93 22.66
C ILE A 147 -1.55 -1.88 23.97
N ILE A 148 -1.93 -3.02 24.49
CA ILE A 148 -2.65 -3.16 25.75
C ILE A 148 -1.68 -3.64 26.82
N GLU A 149 -1.54 -2.89 27.90
CA GLU A 149 -0.72 -3.27 29.06
C GLU A 149 -1.47 -4.23 29.98
N GLY A 150 -1.11 -5.52 29.93
CA GLY A 150 -1.52 -6.50 30.91
C GLY A 150 -0.69 -6.44 32.19
N GLU A 151 -1.01 -7.28 33.15
CA GLU A 151 -0.23 -7.40 34.39
C GLU A 151 1.14 -8.04 34.12
N THR A 152 1.15 -9.12 33.36
CA THR A 152 2.34 -9.93 33.07
C THR A 152 3.01 -9.60 31.75
N GLY A 153 2.33 -8.93 30.82
CA GLY A 153 2.86 -8.68 29.49
C GLY A 153 1.98 -7.75 28.67
N LEU A 154 2.35 -7.58 27.41
CA LEU A 154 1.67 -6.75 26.43
C LEU A 154 0.84 -7.63 25.48
N ILE A 155 -0.31 -7.11 25.08
CA ILE A 155 -1.09 -7.62 23.94
C ILE A 155 -0.98 -6.57 22.83
N VAL A 156 -0.50 -6.97 21.68
CA VAL A 156 -0.39 -6.10 20.50
C VAL A 156 -1.51 -6.43 19.52
N VAL A 157 -2.23 -5.41 19.08
CA VAL A 157 -3.29 -5.54 18.06
C VAL A 157 -2.82 -4.82 16.80
N ASP A 158 -2.87 -5.52 15.66
CA ASP A 158 -2.51 -5.03 14.34
C ASP A 158 -1.07 -4.51 14.26
N PRO A 159 -0.08 -5.40 14.13
CA PRO A 159 1.34 -5.06 14.18
C PRO A 159 1.89 -4.40 12.90
N LEU A 160 1.09 -3.60 12.18
CA LEU A 160 1.46 -2.85 10.99
C LEU A 160 1.81 -3.73 9.76
N MET A 161 2.29 -3.10 8.68
CA MET A 161 2.59 -3.77 7.41
C MET A 161 4.03 -4.28 7.33
N TYR A 162 5.00 -3.46 7.76
CA TYR A 162 6.41 -3.78 7.61
C TYR A 162 7.04 -4.14 8.96
N THR A 163 7.97 -5.11 8.94
CA THR A 163 8.75 -5.50 10.12
C THR A 163 9.46 -4.29 10.74
N GLU A 164 10.03 -3.43 9.91
CA GLU A 164 10.78 -2.27 10.37
C GLU A 164 9.89 -1.19 10.97
N THR A 165 8.69 -0.96 10.43
CA THR A 165 7.73 -0.01 11.01
C THR A 165 7.18 -0.51 12.33
N ALA A 166 6.87 -1.81 12.41
CA ALA A 166 6.43 -2.46 13.63
C ALA A 166 7.52 -2.42 14.72
N GLN A 167 8.77 -2.71 14.37
CA GLN A 167 9.91 -2.59 15.28
C GLN A 167 10.07 -1.15 15.78
N ALA A 168 10.01 -0.16 14.87
CA ALA A 168 10.11 1.25 15.25
C ALA A 168 8.95 1.69 16.16
N ALA A 169 7.75 1.17 15.93
CA ALA A 169 6.59 1.42 16.79
C ALA A 169 6.77 0.87 18.21
N MET A 170 7.27 -0.38 18.32
CA MET A 170 7.59 -0.98 19.61
C MET A 170 8.74 -0.25 20.31
N ASP A 171 9.76 0.17 19.57
CA ASP A 171 10.88 0.94 20.13
C ASP A 171 10.40 2.30 20.67
N LEU A 172 9.54 3.00 19.94
CA LEU A 172 8.92 4.24 20.40
C LEU A 172 8.11 4.01 21.69
N TYR A 173 7.30 2.96 21.74
CA TYR A 173 6.57 2.58 22.94
C TYR A 173 7.50 2.33 24.13
N TYR A 174 8.56 1.52 23.94
CA TYR A 174 9.52 1.17 25.00
C TYR A 174 10.44 2.30 25.45
N GLN A 175 10.54 3.39 24.70
CA GLN A 175 11.24 4.61 25.15
C GLN A 175 10.43 5.36 26.22
N HIS A 176 9.12 5.19 26.26
CA HIS A 176 8.21 5.95 27.11
C HIS A 176 7.47 5.08 28.13
N ARG A 177 7.50 3.76 27.96
CA ARG A 177 6.79 2.81 28.83
C ARG A 177 7.71 1.66 29.30
N PRO A 178 7.40 1.05 30.47
CA PRO A 178 8.19 -0.07 30.97
C PRO A 178 8.23 -1.23 29.98
N ARG A 179 9.40 -1.83 29.80
CA ARG A 179 9.53 -3.04 28.99
C ARG A 179 8.84 -4.21 29.65
N LYS A 180 7.85 -4.77 28.97
CA LYS A 180 7.18 -6.02 29.30
C LYS A 180 7.26 -6.94 28.08
N PRO A 181 7.28 -8.27 28.27
CA PRO A 181 7.20 -9.21 27.14
C PRO A 181 5.86 -9.07 26.42
N VAL A 182 5.84 -9.25 25.11
CA VAL A 182 4.61 -9.46 24.36
C VAL A 182 4.14 -10.88 24.64
N VAL A 183 2.89 -11.05 25.06
CA VAL A 183 2.29 -12.37 25.37
C VAL A 183 1.21 -12.78 24.37
N ALA A 184 0.68 -11.82 23.61
CA ALA A 184 -0.25 -12.11 22.52
C ALA A 184 -0.14 -11.04 21.43
N VAL A 185 -0.38 -11.47 20.17
CA VAL A 185 -0.63 -10.62 19.02
C VAL A 185 -1.98 -10.97 18.45
N ILE A 186 -2.80 -9.97 18.15
CA ILE A 186 -4.15 -10.13 17.60
C ILE A 186 -4.20 -9.42 16.25
N TYR A 187 -4.63 -10.12 15.21
CA TYR A 187 -4.97 -9.54 13.92
C TYR A 187 -6.46 -9.26 13.86
N SER A 188 -6.84 -8.02 13.57
CA SER A 188 -8.26 -7.64 13.47
C SER A 188 -8.90 -8.20 12.21
N HIS A 189 -8.17 -8.24 11.11
CA HIS A 189 -8.61 -8.75 9.81
C HIS A 189 -7.42 -9.07 8.88
N SER A 190 -7.71 -9.48 7.65
CA SER A 190 -6.78 -10.08 6.70
C SER A 190 -5.96 -9.11 5.82
N HIS A 191 -6.14 -7.80 5.95
CA HIS A 191 -5.33 -6.85 5.21
C HIS A 191 -3.88 -6.84 5.71
N VAL A 192 -2.90 -6.84 4.80
CA VAL A 192 -1.48 -7.00 5.13
C VAL A 192 -0.93 -5.93 6.06
N ASP A 193 -1.47 -4.74 6.04
CA ASP A 193 -1.08 -3.63 6.93
C ASP A 193 -1.53 -3.83 8.39
N HIS A 194 -2.25 -4.92 8.69
CA HIS A 194 -2.67 -5.30 10.04
C HIS A 194 -1.94 -6.54 10.59
N PHE A 195 -1.11 -7.23 9.78
CA PHE A 195 -0.37 -8.41 10.25
C PHE A 195 1.06 -8.53 9.72
N GLY A 196 1.39 -7.91 8.59
CA GLY A 196 2.66 -8.12 7.89
C GLY A 196 3.91 -7.79 8.71
N GLY A 197 3.79 -6.85 9.65
CA GLY A 197 4.89 -6.41 10.51
C GLY A 197 5.13 -7.27 11.77
N VAL A 198 4.42 -8.37 11.96
CA VAL A 198 4.45 -9.17 13.20
C VAL A 198 5.86 -9.55 13.66
N ARG A 199 6.80 -9.81 12.73
CA ARG A 199 8.20 -10.14 13.05
C ARG A 199 8.98 -8.97 13.66
N GLY A 200 8.48 -7.75 13.53
CA GLY A 200 9.00 -6.59 14.25
C GLY A 200 8.55 -6.50 15.71
N VAL A 201 7.54 -7.29 16.08
CA VAL A 201 6.95 -7.32 17.44
C VAL A 201 7.39 -8.53 18.23
N VAL A 202 7.37 -9.72 17.61
CA VAL A 202 7.69 -11.00 18.26
C VAL A 202 8.66 -11.83 17.41
N ARG A 203 9.42 -12.69 18.07
CA ARG A 203 10.32 -13.64 17.42
C ARG A 203 9.64 -14.99 17.28
N GLN A 204 9.99 -15.71 16.21
CA GLN A 204 9.48 -17.04 15.90
C GLN A 204 9.64 -17.99 17.10
N GLU A 205 10.83 -17.98 17.73
CA GLU A 205 11.15 -18.90 18.84
C GLU A 205 10.28 -18.65 20.10
N GLU A 206 9.70 -17.47 20.24
CA GLU A 206 8.80 -17.15 21.35
C GLU A 206 7.40 -17.74 21.11
N VAL A 207 6.97 -17.71 19.85
CA VAL A 207 5.70 -18.32 19.41
C VAL A 207 5.82 -19.84 19.44
N ASP A 208 6.89 -20.42 18.90
CA ASP A 208 7.13 -21.88 18.89
C ASP A 208 7.20 -22.45 20.31
N ALA A 209 7.76 -21.69 21.24
CA ALA A 209 7.83 -22.06 22.64
C ALA A 209 6.51 -21.84 23.41
N GLY A 210 5.45 -21.35 22.75
CA GLY A 210 4.15 -21.06 23.35
C GLY A 210 4.14 -19.88 24.33
N ARG A 211 5.18 -19.03 24.31
CA ARG A 211 5.24 -17.84 25.17
C ARG A 211 4.42 -16.68 24.61
N VAL A 212 4.19 -16.68 23.30
CA VAL A 212 3.36 -15.69 22.59
C VAL A 212 2.24 -16.42 21.87
N GLN A 213 1.02 -15.93 22.01
CA GLN A 213 -0.13 -16.40 21.24
C GLN A 213 -0.37 -15.45 20.07
N VAL A 214 -0.54 -15.98 18.86
CA VAL A 214 -0.99 -15.21 17.69
C VAL A 214 -2.42 -15.60 17.38
N ILE A 215 -3.31 -14.61 17.37
CA ILE A 215 -4.76 -14.79 17.29
C ILE A 215 -5.27 -14.06 16.06
N ALA A 216 -6.04 -14.73 15.21
CA ALA A 216 -6.66 -14.15 14.03
C ALA A 216 -8.13 -14.60 13.91
N PRO A 217 -9.00 -13.86 13.17
CA PRO A 217 -10.36 -14.26 12.90
C PRO A 217 -10.45 -15.59 12.15
N ALA A 218 -11.57 -16.30 12.32
CA ALA A 218 -11.85 -17.47 11.50
C ALA A 218 -11.89 -17.09 10.02
N GLY A 219 -11.28 -17.91 9.14
CA GLY A 219 -11.18 -17.64 7.70
C GLY A 219 -10.05 -16.68 7.29
N PHE A 220 -9.29 -16.15 8.24
CA PHE A 220 -8.20 -15.19 7.99
C PHE A 220 -7.27 -15.61 6.85
N MET A 221 -6.84 -16.87 6.82
CA MET A 221 -5.91 -17.35 5.79
C MET A 221 -6.49 -17.32 4.37
N ALA A 222 -7.74 -17.73 4.23
CA ALA A 222 -8.38 -17.74 2.92
C ALA A 222 -8.50 -16.31 2.37
N GLU A 223 -8.86 -15.36 3.22
CA GLU A 223 -8.98 -13.96 2.84
C GLU A 223 -7.61 -13.32 2.55
N ALA A 224 -6.62 -13.52 3.41
CA ALA A 224 -5.28 -12.97 3.25
C ALA A 224 -4.59 -13.47 1.95
N VAL A 225 -4.72 -14.75 1.63
CA VAL A 225 -4.18 -15.32 0.38
C VAL A 225 -4.97 -14.81 -0.82
N GLY A 226 -6.32 -14.82 -0.75
CA GLY A 226 -7.16 -14.37 -1.84
C GLY A 226 -6.94 -12.90 -2.23
N GLU A 227 -6.72 -12.02 -1.27
CA GLU A 227 -6.40 -10.61 -1.54
C GLU A 227 -5.06 -10.45 -2.25
N ASN A 228 -4.03 -11.14 -1.82
CA ASN A 228 -2.70 -11.06 -2.42
C ASN A 228 -2.69 -11.63 -3.84
N GLU A 229 -3.39 -12.74 -4.11
CA GLU A 229 -3.55 -13.29 -5.46
C GLU A 229 -4.28 -12.34 -6.40
N VAL A 230 -5.34 -11.67 -5.94
CA VAL A 230 -6.09 -10.68 -6.74
C VAL A 230 -5.25 -9.45 -7.04
N TYR A 231 -4.38 -9.03 -6.14
CA TYR A 231 -3.44 -7.94 -6.37
C TYR A 231 -2.44 -8.29 -7.47
N ASP A 232 -1.85 -9.46 -7.44
CA ASP A 232 -0.92 -9.94 -8.48
C ASP A 232 -1.59 -10.02 -9.85
N LEU A 233 -2.81 -10.53 -9.94
CA LEU A 233 -3.57 -10.58 -11.17
C LEU A 233 -3.94 -9.18 -11.72
N ARG A 234 -4.22 -8.21 -10.89
CA ARG A 234 -4.51 -6.83 -11.32
C ARG A 234 -3.25 -6.11 -11.81
N PHE A 235 -2.11 -6.31 -11.18
CA PHE A 235 -0.84 -5.79 -11.66
C PHE A 235 -0.42 -6.44 -12.98
N ALA A 236 -0.66 -7.74 -13.15
CA ALA A 236 -0.47 -8.45 -14.39
C ALA A 236 -1.31 -7.90 -15.54
N SER A 237 -2.60 -7.62 -15.31
CA SER A 237 -3.51 -7.07 -16.31
C SER A 237 -3.20 -5.61 -16.68
N ALA A 238 -2.49 -4.87 -15.84
CA ALA A 238 -2.03 -3.51 -16.12
C ALA A 238 -0.74 -3.45 -16.96
N GLY A 239 -0.25 -4.57 -17.50
CA GLY A 239 0.89 -4.62 -18.42
C GLY A 239 2.25 -4.36 -17.77
N ARG A 240 2.37 -4.51 -16.47
CA ARG A 240 3.64 -4.44 -15.74
C ARG A 240 4.16 -5.82 -15.34
N LEU A 241 4.02 -6.77 -16.25
CA LEU A 241 4.75 -8.02 -16.16
C LEU A 241 6.10 -7.83 -16.83
N ASP A 242 7.07 -7.37 -16.08
CA ASP A 242 8.43 -7.80 -16.32
C ASP A 242 8.47 -9.27 -15.96
N SER A 243 9.07 -10.08 -16.83
CA SER A 243 9.07 -11.54 -16.81
C SER A 243 9.86 -12.18 -15.66
N GLU A 244 10.14 -11.42 -14.60
CA GLU A 244 10.69 -11.94 -13.36
C GLU A 244 9.54 -12.32 -12.43
N PRO A 245 9.51 -13.56 -11.92
CA PRO A 245 8.50 -13.95 -10.95
C PRO A 245 8.66 -13.08 -9.70
N HIS A 246 7.68 -12.23 -9.41
CA HIS A 246 7.58 -11.50 -8.13
C HIS A 246 7.40 -12.44 -6.91
N SER A 247 7.58 -13.73 -7.13
CA SER A 247 7.39 -14.81 -6.18
C SER A 247 8.49 -14.93 -5.11
N ALA A 248 9.53 -14.11 -5.13
CA ALA A 248 10.55 -14.18 -4.08
C ALA A 248 10.07 -13.61 -2.72
N GLY A 249 8.95 -12.86 -2.70
CA GLY A 249 8.37 -12.28 -1.48
C GLY A 249 7.09 -12.95 -0.99
N CYS A 250 6.37 -13.67 -1.85
CA CYS A 250 5.07 -14.27 -1.53
C CYS A 250 5.12 -15.77 -1.23
N ARG A 251 6.27 -16.31 -0.82
CA ARG A 251 6.40 -17.73 -0.46
C ARG A 251 6.08 -18.04 1.00
N GLU A 252 5.70 -17.05 1.76
CA GLU A 252 5.33 -17.24 3.16
C GLU A 252 3.80 -17.38 3.24
N HIS A 253 3.33 -18.58 3.52
CA HIS A 253 1.92 -18.84 3.80
C HIS A 253 1.70 -18.81 5.31
N LEU A 254 0.75 -17.99 5.74
CA LEU A 254 0.27 -17.98 7.11
C LEU A 254 -0.88 -18.98 7.25
N THR A 255 -0.75 -19.98 8.08
CA THR A 255 -1.82 -20.94 8.36
C THR A 255 -2.22 -20.86 9.83
N VAL A 256 -3.50 -20.71 10.11
CA VAL A 256 -4.04 -20.81 11.48
C VAL A 256 -4.50 -22.24 11.72
N ILE A 257 -3.84 -22.96 12.61
CA ILE A 257 -4.22 -24.32 13.02
C ILE A 257 -4.48 -24.28 14.53
N GLU A 258 -5.70 -24.58 14.94
CA GLU A 258 -6.12 -24.63 16.36
C GLU A 258 -5.77 -23.36 17.15
N GLY A 259 -5.93 -22.18 16.53
CA GLY A 259 -5.60 -20.89 17.14
C GLY A 259 -4.11 -20.55 17.15
N ARG A 260 -3.27 -21.29 16.44
CA ARG A 260 -1.85 -21.00 16.20
C ARG A 260 -1.64 -20.60 14.76
N VAL A 261 -0.79 -19.62 14.53
CA VAL A 261 -0.40 -19.19 13.18
C VAL A 261 0.83 -19.99 12.78
N ARG A 262 0.74 -20.68 11.64
CA ARG A 262 1.88 -21.31 10.97
C ARG A 262 2.30 -20.43 9.80
N VAL A 263 3.56 -20.05 9.74
CA VAL A 263 4.18 -19.46 8.54
C VAL A 263 4.90 -20.56 7.80
N THR A 264 4.48 -20.84 6.58
CA THR A 264 5.23 -21.71 5.67
C THR A 264 6.00 -20.84 4.69
N SER A 265 7.31 -20.82 4.79
CA SER A 265 8.16 -20.37 3.70
C SER A 265 8.35 -21.53 2.71
N GLY A 266 8.47 -21.25 1.42
CA GLY A 266 8.40 -22.28 0.35
C GLY A 266 9.36 -23.47 0.42
N ASP A 267 10.27 -23.51 1.41
CA ASP A 267 11.23 -24.58 1.62
C ASP A 267 11.23 -25.18 3.04
N GLU A 268 10.56 -24.57 4.04
CA GLU A 268 10.44 -25.12 5.41
C GLU A 268 9.15 -24.64 6.09
N ASP A 269 8.44 -25.59 6.69
CA ASP A 269 7.28 -25.33 7.54
C ASP A 269 7.72 -24.77 8.91
N SER A 270 7.43 -23.52 9.19
CA SER A 270 7.66 -22.90 10.50
C SER A 270 6.31 -22.58 11.17
N LEU A 271 6.14 -22.92 12.45
CA LEU A 271 5.00 -22.48 13.25
C LEU A 271 5.32 -21.12 13.90
N LEU A 272 4.44 -20.12 13.67
CA LEU A 272 4.40 -18.88 14.44
C LEU A 272 3.39 -18.99 15.57
#